data_622e044b33821ae4ae4f1f7e83ef40a9
#
_entry.id   622e044b33821ae4ae4f1f7e83ef40a9
#
_cell.length_a   1.000
_cell.length_b   1.000
_cell.length_c   1.000
_cell.angle_alpha   90.00
_cell.angle_beta   90.00
_cell.angle_gamma   90.00
#
_symmetry.space_group_name_H-M   'P 1'
#
loop_
_entity.id
_entity.type
_entity.pdbx_description
1 polymer ?
#
loop_
_entity_poly.entity_id
_entity_poly.type
_entity_poly.pdbx_seq_one_letter_code
_entity_poly.pdbx_strand_id
1 'polypeptide(L)'
;MGGTAEALLDEAAIMAVLEHVPDPEIPVLTITDLGIVRGIASDPPRVLISPTYTGCPATIAIEAAIRESLDNAGFGEVQIDRVLFPPWTTDWISERGRERLHAYGIAPPNPSATAECPLCGSTDTVEVSRFGATPCKAQWRCNSCLEPFERFKCH
;
A
#
# COMPACT_ATOMS: atom_id res chain seq x y z
N MET A 1 -21.61 35.09 20.85
CA MET A 1 -21.30 33.73 21.29
C MET A 1 -20.75 32.99 20.11
N GLY A 2 -19.43 32.93 20.05
CA GLY A 2 -18.77 32.17 19.00
C GLY A 2 -19.19 30.73 19.12
N GLY A 3 -20.08 30.26 18.25
CA GLY A 3 -20.03 28.89 17.87
C GLY A 3 -18.64 28.66 17.37
N THR A 4 -17.80 27.98 18.13
CA THR A 4 -16.72 27.26 17.57
C THR A 4 -17.37 26.37 16.53
N ALA A 5 -17.31 26.80 15.26
CA ALA A 5 -17.32 25.84 14.22
C ALA A 5 -16.10 24.98 14.53
N GLU A 6 -16.30 23.97 15.37
CA GLU A 6 -15.49 22.78 15.30
C GLU A 6 -15.49 22.48 13.83
N ALA A 7 -14.36 22.75 13.20
CA ALA A 7 -14.16 22.33 11.84
C ALA A 7 -14.45 20.85 11.89
N LEU A 8 -15.65 20.47 11.48
CA LEU A 8 -16.00 19.08 11.29
C LEU A 8 -14.84 18.53 10.51
N LEU A 9 -14.12 17.59 11.11
CA LEU A 9 -12.99 16.96 10.50
C LEU A 9 -13.47 16.49 9.14
N ASP A 10 -12.95 17.09 8.09
CA ASP A 10 -13.35 16.72 6.74
C ASP A 10 -12.60 15.43 6.36
N GLU A 11 -13.20 14.30 6.76
CA GLU A 11 -12.65 12.98 6.47
C GLU A 11 -12.41 12.79 4.98
N ALA A 12 -13.29 13.33 4.13
CA ALA A 12 -13.14 13.25 2.68
C ALA A 12 -11.92 14.04 2.20
N ALA A 13 -11.66 15.22 2.76
CA ALA A 13 -10.48 16.01 2.42
C ALA A 13 -9.19 15.31 2.89
N ILE A 14 -9.19 14.71 4.08
CA ILE A 14 -8.05 13.96 4.58
C ILE A 14 -7.81 12.73 3.70
N MET A 15 -8.84 11.97 3.35
CA MET A 15 -8.70 10.82 2.44
C MET A 15 -8.18 11.24 1.08
N ALA A 16 -8.61 12.37 0.54
CA ALA A 16 -8.11 12.91 -0.72
C ALA A 16 -6.60 13.21 -0.66
N VAL A 17 -6.10 13.69 0.46
CA VAL A 17 -4.65 13.87 0.69
C VAL A 17 -3.93 12.52 0.72
N LEU A 18 -4.46 11.56 1.45
CA LEU A 18 -3.84 10.23 1.61
C LEU A 18 -3.80 9.44 0.30
N GLU A 19 -4.77 9.62 -0.57
CA GLU A 19 -4.81 8.98 -1.89
C GLU A 19 -3.65 9.38 -2.82
N HIS A 20 -2.93 10.43 -2.49
CA HIS A 20 -1.76 10.89 -3.25
C HIS A 20 -0.43 10.52 -2.58
N VAL A 21 -0.43 9.84 -1.46
CA VAL A 21 0.80 9.41 -0.77
C VAL A 21 1.28 8.11 -1.39
N PRO A 22 2.43 8.12 -2.09
CA PRO A 22 2.97 6.91 -2.70
C PRO A 22 3.62 5.99 -1.65
N ASP A 23 3.59 4.69 -1.94
CA ASP A 23 4.40 3.74 -1.19
C ASP A 23 5.88 3.95 -1.52
N PRO A 24 6.79 4.02 -0.52
CA PRO A 24 8.20 4.29 -0.78
C PRO A 24 8.94 3.15 -1.48
N GLU A 25 8.45 1.92 -1.39
CA GLU A 25 9.08 0.75 -2.01
C GLU A 25 8.48 0.44 -3.39
N ILE A 26 7.21 0.77 -3.60
CA ILE A 26 6.50 0.58 -4.87
C ILE A 26 5.78 1.88 -5.23
N PRO A 27 6.49 2.87 -5.77
CA PRO A 27 5.95 4.24 -5.93
C PRO A 27 4.76 4.36 -6.88
N VAL A 28 4.50 3.35 -7.69
CA VAL A 28 3.31 3.28 -8.56
C VAL A 28 2.03 3.05 -7.77
N LEU A 29 2.13 2.54 -6.55
CA LEU A 29 1.02 2.37 -5.63
C LEU A 29 0.95 3.51 -4.62
N THR A 30 -0.26 3.87 -4.25
CA THR A 30 -0.50 4.72 -3.09
C THR A 30 -0.77 3.86 -1.85
N ILE A 31 -0.65 4.45 -0.68
CA ILE A 31 -0.97 3.77 0.59
C ILE A 31 -2.43 3.34 0.67
N THR A 32 -3.33 4.06 -0.02
CA THR A 32 -4.74 3.67 -0.12
C THR A 32 -4.93 2.49 -1.06
N ASP A 33 -4.19 2.42 -2.15
CA ASP A 33 -4.19 1.25 -3.05
C ASP A 33 -3.78 -0.04 -2.32
N LEU A 34 -2.82 0.08 -1.41
CA LEU A 34 -2.36 -1.05 -0.59
C LEU A 34 -3.31 -1.43 0.55
N GLY A 35 -4.33 -0.62 0.84
CA GLY A 35 -5.22 -0.85 1.97
C GLY A 35 -4.58 -0.58 3.33
N ILE A 36 -3.51 0.22 3.38
CA ILE A 36 -2.81 0.61 4.61
C ILE A 36 -3.67 1.53 5.46
N VAL A 37 -4.43 2.44 4.83
CA VAL A 37 -5.32 3.35 5.55
C VAL A 37 -6.58 2.60 5.95
N ARG A 38 -6.81 2.47 7.28
CA ARG A 38 -7.93 1.73 7.85
C ARG A 38 -9.14 2.61 8.14
N GLY A 39 -8.94 3.89 8.28
CA GLY A 39 -10.00 4.85 8.57
C GLY A 39 -9.48 6.11 9.20
N ILE A 40 -10.40 6.99 9.52
CA ILE A 40 -10.15 8.25 10.19
C ILE A 40 -11.04 8.31 11.43
N ALA A 41 -10.44 8.55 12.59
CA ALA A 41 -11.16 8.80 13.83
C ALA A 41 -11.21 10.31 14.07
N SER A 42 -12.32 10.80 14.62
CA SER A 42 -12.60 12.23 14.71
C SER A 42 -12.34 12.85 16.09
N ASP A 43 -12.23 12.06 17.14
CA ASP A 43 -12.04 12.57 18.50
C ASP A 43 -11.07 11.72 19.32
N PRO A 44 -9.79 12.14 19.46
CA PRO A 44 -9.12 13.19 18.70
C PRO A 44 -8.92 12.83 17.23
N PRO A 45 -8.70 13.81 16.32
CA PRO A 45 -8.53 13.53 14.92
C PRO A 45 -7.25 12.71 14.65
N ARG A 46 -7.40 11.57 14.01
CA ARG A 46 -6.28 10.66 13.70
C ARG A 46 -6.58 9.79 12.48
N VAL A 47 -5.52 9.52 11.75
CA VAL A 47 -5.53 8.54 10.66
C VAL A 47 -5.11 7.20 11.25
N LEU A 48 -5.89 6.16 10.99
CA LEU A 48 -5.60 4.80 11.41
C LEU A 48 -4.94 4.06 10.26
N ILE A 49 -3.75 3.53 10.50
CA ILE A 49 -2.99 2.79 9.49
C ILE A 49 -2.62 1.40 9.99
N SER A 50 -2.63 0.44 9.07
CA SER A 50 -2.12 -0.91 9.32
C SER A 50 -0.81 -1.10 8.55
N PRO A 51 0.31 -1.36 9.22
CA PRO A 51 1.55 -1.67 8.52
C PRO A 51 1.41 -2.98 7.75
N THR A 52 1.93 -3.01 6.52
CA THR A 52 1.88 -4.19 5.66
C THR A 52 2.73 -5.34 6.18
N TYR A 53 3.72 -5.00 7.01
CA TYR A 53 4.68 -5.96 7.50
C TYR A 53 5.21 -5.53 8.86
N THR A 54 5.11 -6.39 9.86
CA THR A 54 5.64 -6.10 11.20
C THR A 54 7.16 -5.99 11.14
N GLY A 55 7.70 -4.84 11.54
CA GLY A 55 9.14 -4.57 11.52
C GLY A 55 9.70 -4.14 10.15
N CYS A 56 8.85 -3.88 9.15
CA CYS A 56 9.31 -3.35 7.87
C CYS A 56 9.81 -1.91 8.03
N PRO A 57 11.04 -1.57 7.56
CA PRO A 57 11.55 -0.21 7.59
C PRO A 57 10.67 0.80 6.84
N ALA A 58 9.93 0.33 5.85
CA ALA A 58 8.99 1.14 5.08
C ALA A 58 7.88 1.77 5.93
N THR A 59 7.51 1.18 7.06
CA THR A 59 6.48 1.73 7.94
C THR A 59 6.84 3.12 8.43
N ILE A 60 8.09 3.34 8.82
CA ILE A 60 8.58 4.65 9.28
C ILE A 60 8.53 5.65 8.12
N ALA A 61 8.95 5.25 6.93
CA ALA A 61 8.92 6.09 5.74
C ALA A 61 7.49 6.44 5.32
N ILE A 62 6.56 5.50 5.44
CA ILE A 62 5.13 5.72 5.16
C ILE A 62 4.56 6.74 6.14
N GLU A 63 4.81 6.58 7.43
CA GLU A 63 4.33 7.52 8.45
C GLU A 63 4.90 8.93 8.24
N ALA A 64 6.18 9.04 7.88
CA ALA A 64 6.81 10.31 7.58
C ALA A 64 6.16 10.98 6.35
N ALA A 65 5.88 10.21 5.30
CA ALA A 65 5.22 10.69 4.09
C ALA A 65 3.77 11.15 4.38
N ILE A 66 3.04 10.41 5.19
CA ILE A 66 1.69 10.80 5.64
C ILE A 66 1.77 12.11 6.44
N ARG A 67 2.71 12.19 7.37
CA ARG A 67 2.87 13.40 8.21
C ARG A 67 3.16 14.63 7.35
N GLU A 68 4.08 14.51 6.42
CA GLU A 68 4.42 15.61 5.51
C GLU A 68 3.21 16.03 4.66
N SER A 69 2.48 15.07 4.11
CA SER A 69 1.32 15.35 3.27
C SER A 69 0.19 16.02 4.05
N LEU A 70 -0.07 15.57 5.28
CA LEU A 70 -1.07 16.18 6.16
C LEU A 70 -0.67 17.59 6.58
N ASP A 71 0.59 17.80 6.95
CA ASP A 71 1.09 19.12 7.33
C ASP A 71 0.98 20.12 6.16
N ASN A 72 1.38 19.71 4.97
CA ASN A 72 1.29 20.54 3.76
C ASN A 72 -0.16 20.88 3.36
N ALA A 73 -1.10 20.03 3.71
CA ALA A 73 -2.52 20.25 3.42
C ALA A 73 -3.26 21.02 4.52
N GLY A 74 -2.58 21.40 5.61
CA GLY A 74 -3.19 22.13 6.73
C GLY A 74 -3.82 21.26 7.81
N PHE A 75 -3.52 19.95 7.82
CA PHE A 75 -4.02 18.99 8.81
C PHE A 75 -2.95 18.61 9.85
N GLY A 76 -2.18 19.60 10.32
CA GLY A 76 -1.08 19.36 11.25
C GLY A 76 -1.45 18.79 12.62
N GLU A 77 -2.70 18.98 13.05
CA GLU A 77 -3.21 18.43 14.31
C GLU A 77 -3.69 16.98 14.19
N VAL A 78 -3.85 16.45 12.98
CA VAL A 78 -4.27 15.05 12.75
C VAL A 78 -3.14 14.12 13.13
N GLN A 79 -3.39 13.21 14.07
CA GLN A 79 -2.44 12.21 14.52
C GLN A 79 -2.42 10.99 13.60
N ILE A 80 -1.39 10.18 13.73
CA ILE A 80 -1.25 8.92 12.99
C ILE A 80 -1.14 7.80 14.02
N ASP A 81 -2.11 6.87 13.99
CA ASP A 81 -2.13 5.71 14.89
C ASP A 81 -2.01 4.43 14.11
N ARG A 82 -1.23 3.48 14.64
CA ARG A 82 -1.11 2.13 14.09
C ARG A 82 -2.21 1.24 14.63
N VAL A 83 -2.87 0.51 13.72
CA VAL A 83 -3.83 -0.54 14.04
C VAL A 83 -3.21 -1.87 13.66
N LEU A 84 -2.87 -2.70 14.65
CA LEU A 84 -2.18 -3.97 14.44
C LEU A 84 -3.13 -5.15 14.29
N PHE A 85 -4.40 -4.96 14.64
CA PHE A 85 -5.41 -6.02 14.58
C PHE A 85 -6.72 -5.49 13.98
N PRO A 86 -7.30 -6.18 13.00
CA PRO A 86 -6.75 -7.36 12.31
C PRO A 86 -5.46 -7.03 11.55
N PRO A 87 -4.53 -8.00 11.36
CA PRO A 87 -3.30 -7.75 10.62
C PRO A 87 -3.59 -7.46 9.15
N TRP A 88 -2.73 -6.65 8.53
CA TRP A 88 -2.84 -6.36 7.11
C TRP A 88 -2.76 -7.65 6.28
N THR A 89 -3.54 -7.70 5.23
CA THR A 89 -3.56 -8.80 4.26
C THR A 89 -3.56 -8.25 2.84
N THR A 90 -3.00 -9.00 1.90
CA THR A 90 -3.02 -8.67 0.47
C THR A 90 -4.42 -8.59 -0.12
N ASP A 91 -5.43 -9.14 0.55
CA ASP A 91 -6.84 -9.00 0.15
C ASP A 91 -7.34 -7.55 0.23
N TRP A 92 -6.64 -6.71 0.99
CA TRP A 92 -6.98 -5.29 1.12
C TRP A 92 -6.42 -4.40 0.00
N ILE A 93 -5.58 -4.95 -0.87
CA ILE A 93 -5.10 -4.23 -2.05
C ILE A 93 -6.29 -3.99 -2.98
N SER A 94 -6.47 -2.72 -3.39
CA SER A 94 -7.56 -2.35 -4.29
C SER A 94 -7.39 -2.97 -5.68
N GLU A 95 -8.50 -3.06 -6.42
CA GLU A 95 -8.46 -3.45 -7.84
C GLU A 95 -7.51 -2.56 -8.64
N ARG A 96 -7.59 -1.25 -8.43
CA ARG A 96 -6.67 -0.28 -9.05
C ARG A 96 -5.22 -0.55 -8.66
N GLY A 97 -4.95 -0.91 -7.42
CA GLY A 97 -3.62 -1.27 -6.96
C GLY A 97 -3.08 -2.51 -7.68
N ARG A 98 -3.92 -3.53 -7.87
CA ARG A 98 -3.55 -4.74 -8.61
C ARG A 98 -3.26 -4.45 -10.08
N GLU A 99 -4.08 -3.64 -10.72
CA GLU A 99 -3.88 -3.21 -12.10
C GLU A 99 -2.58 -2.42 -12.27
N ARG A 100 -2.27 -1.53 -11.32
CA ARG A 100 -1.02 -0.76 -11.33
C ARG A 100 0.20 -1.62 -11.13
N LEU A 101 0.14 -2.61 -10.25
CA LEU A 101 1.21 -3.61 -10.08
C LEU A 101 1.49 -4.32 -11.40
N HIS A 102 0.45 -4.85 -12.03
CA HIS A 102 0.56 -5.56 -13.29
C HIS A 102 1.15 -4.68 -14.40
N ALA A 103 0.67 -3.45 -14.54
CA ALA A 103 1.17 -2.50 -15.54
C ALA A 103 2.63 -2.11 -15.29
N TYR A 104 3.07 -2.14 -14.04
CA TYR A 104 4.45 -1.84 -13.64
C TYR A 104 5.40 -3.05 -13.82
N GLY A 105 4.88 -4.21 -14.18
CA GLY A 105 5.66 -5.42 -14.37
C GLY A 105 5.81 -6.28 -13.11
N ILE A 106 4.97 -6.07 -12.12
CA ILE A 106 4.91 -6.88 -10.89
C ILE A 106 3.64 -7.71 -10.93
N ALA A 107 3.78 -9.05 -10.83
CA ALA A 107 2.61 -9.92 -10.75
C ALA A 107 1.87 -9.68 -9.43
N PRO A 108 0.56 -9.34 -9.48
CA PRO A 108 -0.23 -9.14 -8.28
C PRO A 108 -0.32 -10.40 -7.41
N PRO A 109 -0.54 -10.26 -6.10
CA PRO A 109 -0.71 -11.43 -5.24
C PRO A 109 -1.98 -12.19 -5.58
N ASN A 110 -1.86 -13.51 -5.64
CA ASN A 110 -2.99 -14.43 -5.73
C ASN A 110 -2.65 -15.74 -5.02
N PRO A 111 -3.63 -16.55 -4.61
CA PRO A 111 -3.39 -17.79 -3.88
C PRO A 111 -2.86 -18.94 -4.75
N SER A 112 -2.73 -18.74 -6.07
CA SER A 112 -2.21 -19.76 -6.98
C SER A 112 -0.74 -20.08 -6.73
N ALA A 113 -0.35 -21.34 -6.90
CA ALA A 113 1.04 -21.77 -6.82
C ALA A 113 1.93 -21.18 -7.93
N THR A 114 1.33 -20.77 -9.05
CA THR A 114 2.03 -20.15 -10.18
C THR A 114 1.59 -18.70 -10.36
N ALA A 115 2.53 -17.85 -10.75
CA ALA A 115 2.24 -16.47 -11.10
C ALA A 115 1.97 -16.35 -12.61
N GLU A 116 1.07 -15.46 -12.98
CA GLU A 116 0.94 -15.04 -14.37
C GLU A 116 2.04 -14.04 -14.72
N CYS A 117 2.74 -14.27 -15.81
CA CYS A 117 3.77 -13.34 -16.27
C CYS A 117 3.13 -12.00 -16.67
N PRO A 118 3.53 -10.87 -16.06
CA PRO A 118 2.95 -9.58 -16.38
C PRO A 118 3.34 -9.06 -17.77
N LEU A 119 4.31 -9.70 -18.41
CA LEU A 119 4.83 -9.29 -19.73
C LEU A 119 4.15 -10.04 -20.88
N CYS A 120 3.92 -11.34 -20.74
CA CYS A 120 3.34 -12.16 -21.84
C CYS A 120 2.06 -12.91 -21.46
N GLY A 121 1.64 -12.88 -20.20
CA GLY A 121 0.42 -13.54 -19.73
C GLY A 121 0.53 -15.04 -19.51
N SER A 122 1.70 -15.66 -19.74
CA SER A 122 1.90 -17.09 -19.50
C SER A 122 1.82 -17.45 -18.02
N THR A 123 1.23 -18.60 -17.72
CA THR A 123 1.24 -19.20 -16.37
C THR A 123 2.38 -20.20 -16.18
N ASP A 124 3.18 -20.45 -17.22
CA ASP A 124 4.37 -21.27 -17.15
C ASP A 124 5.53 -20.46 -16.57
N THR A 125 5.53 -20.33 -15.25
CA THR A 125 6.47 -19.48 -14.50
C THR A 125 7.03 -20.24 -13.31
N VAL A 126 8.20 -19.83 -12.83
CA VAL A 126 8.90 -20.46 -11.71
C VAL A 126 9.46 -19.42 -10.76
N GLU A 127 9.34 -19.69 -9.46
CA GLU A 127 10.00 -18.88 -8.44
C GLU A 127 11.49 -19.16 -8.44
N VAL A 128 12.29 -18.08 -8.59
CA VAL A 128 13.76 -18.15 -8.57
C VAL A 128 14.29 -17.89 -7.17
N SER A 129 13.67 -16.93 -6.47
CA SER A 129 14.02 -16.59 -5.08
C SER A 129 12.79 -16.08 -4.35
N ARG A 130 12.64 -16.43 -3.07
CA ARG A 130 11.57 -15.93 -2.21
C ARG A 130 11.74 -14.44 -1.88
N PHE A 131 12.88 -13.86 -2.15
CA PHE A 131 13.19 -12.47 -1.87
C PHE A 131 13.59 -11.76 -3.15
N GLY A 132 12.84 -10.69 -3.48
CA GLY A 132 13.14 -9.75 -4.55
C GLY A 132 13.85 -8.50 -4.02
N ALA A 133 13.62 -7.37 -4.68
CA ALA A 133 14.20 -6.09 -4.29
C ALA A 133 13.71 -5.61 -2.92
N THR A 134 12.53 -6.03 -2.49
CA THR A 134 11.94 -5.75 -1.18
C THR A 134 11.42 -7.04 -0.55
N PRO A 135 11.24 -7.09 0.81
CA PRO A 135 10.74 -8.30 1.48
C PRO A 135 9.34 -8.74 1.06
N CYS A 136 8.52 -7.83 0.54
CA CYS A 136 7.16 -8.13 0.11
C CYS A 136 7.08 -8.79 -1.28
N LYS A 137 8.19 -8.85 -2.02
CA LYS A 137 8.25 -9.38 -3.37
C LYS A 137 9.17 -10.59 -3.48
N ALA A 138 8.79 -11.53 -4.36
CA ALA A 138 9.61 -12.68 -4.74
C ALA A 138 10.09 -12.52 -6.18
N GLN A 139 11.25 -13.10 -6.49
CA GLN A 139 11.80 -13.10 -7.84
C GLN A 139 11.34 -14.33 -8.61
N TRP A 140 10.76 -14.12 -9.77
CA TRP A 140 10.21 -15.14 -10.66
C TRP A 140 10.81 -15.04 -12.06
N ARG A 141 10.63 -16.09 -12.83
CA ARG A 141 11.01 -16.13 -14.26
C ARG A 141 9.88 -16.77 -15.05
N CYS A 142 9.57 -16.19 -16.21
CA CYS A 142 8.69 -16.79 -17.19
C CYS A 142 9.46 -17.79 -18.06
N ASN A 143 8.93 -19.00 -18.21
CA ASN A 143 9.52 -20.01 -19.09
C ASN A 143 9.13 -19.83 -20.56
N SER A 144 8.11 -19.03 -20.84
CA SER A 144 7.63 -18.74 -22.21
C SER A 144 8.39 -17.59 -22.86
N CYS A 145 8.40 -16.40 -22.23
CA CYS A 145 9.14 -15.25 -22.79
C CYS A 145 10.57 -15.11 -22.24
N LEU A 146 10.95 -15.92 -21.26
CA LEU A 146 12.26 -15.98 -20.60
C LEU A 146 12.63 -14.74 -19.77
N GLU A 147 11.70 -13.79 -19.60
CA GLU A 147 11.93 -12.59 -18.82
C GLU A 147 11.79 -12.83 -17.32
N PRO A 148 12.67 -12.24 -16.50
CA PRO A 148 12.48 -12.20 -15.06
C PRO A 148 11.41 -11.16 -14.71
N PHE A 149 10.67 -11.42 -13.63
CA PHE A 149 9.71 -10.47 -13.06
C PHE A 149 9.61 -10.66 -11.56
N GLU A 150 9.06 -9.69 -10.89
CA GLU A 150 8.75 -9.80 -9.46
C GLU A 150 7.27 -10.12 -9.26
N ARG A 151 7.00 -10.88 -8.20
CA ARG A 151 5.63 -11.18 -7.74
C ARG A 151 5.46 -10.63 -6.34
N PHE A 152 4.37 -9.93 -6.11
CA PHE A 152 3.96 -9.53 -4.76
C PHE A 152 3.51 -10.78 -4.00
N LYS A 153 4.12 -11.04 -2.83
CA LYS A 153 3.80 -12.22 -2.02
C LYS A 153 2.45 -12.06 -1.32
N CYS A 154 1.71 -13.17 -1.15
CA CYS A 154 0.50 -13.19 -0.34
C CYS A 154 0.84 -13.10 1.16
N HIS A 155 0.04 -12.32 1.88
CA HIS A 155 0.10 -12.14 3.33
C HIS A 155 -1.30 -12.22 3.96
#